data_3558e920620f7173429b9a20f461b305
#
_entry.id   3558e920620f7173429b9a20f461b305
#
_cell.length_a   1.000
_cell.length_b   1.000
_cell.length_c   1.000
_cell.angle_alpha   90.00
_cell.angle_beta   90.00
_cell.angle_gamma   90.00
#
_symmetry.space_group_name_H-M   'P 1'
#
loop_
_entity.id
_entity.type
_entity.pdbx_description
1 polymer ?
#
loop_
_entity_poly.entity_id
_entity_poly.type
_entity_poly.pdbx_seq_one_letter_code
_entity_poly.pdbx_strand_id
1 'polypeptide(L)'
;MSNWFAWLDYGFMKNALIAILIITPLFGLMGTMIVNKKMAYFSDALGHSALTGIAVGVVCGMQDTNLSMVLFAIVFALLLNKIGSAGIATDTIISVFSSCSVAIGLAILSKGGNFSKYSSILVGDVLSITRREIFYLVAIFVVTIVFWVLCFNWLNAVCIHRALA
;
A
#
# COMPACT_ATOMS: atom_id res chain seq x y z
N MET A 1 -18.34 5.24 -37.33
CA MET A 1 -17.50 4.20 -36.70
C MET A 1 -17.16 4.71 -35.31
N SER A 2 -17.71 4.08 -34.29
CA SER A 2 -17.44 4.48 -32.91
C SER A 2 -15.96 4.26 -32.59
N ASN A 3 -15.23 5.32 -32.37
CA ASN A 3 -13.82 5.24 -31.95
C ASN A 3 -13.75 4.61 -30.55
N TRP A 4 -13.67 3.30 -30.48
CA TRP A 4 -13.53 2.54 -29.22
C TRP A 4 -12.31 2.99 -28.40
N PHE A 5 -11.38 3.70 -29.01
CA PHE A 5 -10.15 4.23 -28.39
C PHE A 5 -10.17 5.75 -28.16
N ALA A 6 -11.31 6.41 -28.33
CA ALA A 6 -11.41 7.88 -28.10
C ALA A 6 -11.05 8.28 -26.66
N TRP A 7 -11.19 7.38 -25.69
CA TRP A 7 -10.76 7.60 -24.32
C TRP A 7 -9.23 7.74 -24.15
N LEU A 8 -8.43 7.17 -25.08
CA LEU A 8 -6.98 7.33 -25.10
C LEU A 8 -6.53 8.74 -25.50
N ASP A 9 -7.38 9.58 -26.04
CA ASP A 9 -7.02 10.95 -26.39
C ASP A 9 -6.84 11.84 -25.15
N TYR A 10 -7.41 11.44 -24.02
CA TYR A 10 -7.26 12.16 -22.77
C TYR A 10 -5.96 11.83 -22.07
N GLY A 11 -5.16 12.86 -21.72
CA GLY A 11 -3.85 12.70 -21.09
C GLY A 11 -3.90 12.00 -19.73
N PHE A 12 -4.92 12.26 -18.91
CA PHE A 12 -5.10 11.60 -17.62
C PHE A 12 -5.40 10.10 -17.78
N MET A 13 -6.12 9.70 -18.82
CA MET A 13 -6.42 8.30 -19.08
C MET A 13 -5.17 7.52 -19.51
N LYS A 14 -4.28 8.14 -20.29
CA LYS A 14 -2.97 7.54 -20.62
C LYS A 14 -2.14 7.31 -19.37
N ASN A 15 -2.08 8.30 -18.48
CA ASN A 15 -1.35 8.19 -17.23
C ASN A 15 -1.92 7.07 -16.35
N ALA A 16 -3.25 7.00 -16.21
CA ALA A 16 -3.92 5.94 -15.47
C ALA A 16 -3.62 4.54 -16.05
N LEU A 17 -3.68 4.41 -17.37
CA LEU A 17 -3.37 3.13 -18.03
C LEU A 17 -1.91 2.69 -17.79
N ILE A 18 -0.96 3.61 -17.93
CA ILE A 18 0.46 3.32 -17.68
C ILE A 18 0.66 2.92 -16.22
N ALA A 19 0.04 3.62 -15.28
CA ALA A 19 0.12 3.29 -13.87
C ALA A 19 -0.42 1.89 -13.57
N ILE A 20 -1.59 1.54 -14.12
CA ILE A 20 -2.18 0.20 -13.93
C ILE A 20 -1.28 -0.89 -14.51
N LEU A 21 -0.70 -0.67 -15.71
CA LEU A 21 0.20 -1.64 -16.35
C LEU A 21 1.48 -1.89 -15.54
N ILE A 22 1.96 -0.89 -14.77
CA ILE A 22 3.12 -1.02 -13.90
C ILE A 22 2.74 -1.66 -12.56
N ILE A 23 1.62 -1.25 -11.97
CA ILE A 23 1.18 -1.71 -10.65
C ILE A 23 0.73 -3.17 -10.69
N THR A 24 0.06 -3.60 -11.75
CA THR A 24 -0.51 -4.96 -11.87
C THR A 24 0.56 -6.06 -11.72
N PRO A 25 1.66 -6.08 -12.48
CA PRO A 25 2.70 -7.09 -12.30
C PRO A 25 3.42 -6.97 -10.95
N LEU A 26 3.58 -5.76 -10.42
CA LEU A 26 4.18 -5.53 -9.10
C LEU A 26 3.33 -6.18 -7.99
N PHE A 27 2.03 -5.96 -8.01
CA PHE A 27 1.12 -6.59 -7.06
C PHE A 27 0.98 -8.09 -7.29
N GLY A 28 1.10 -8.57 -8.53
CA GLY A 28 1.16 -10.00 -8.83
C GLY A 28 2.34 -10.67 -8.15
N LEU A 29 3.53 -10.09 -8.27
CA LEU A 29 4.75 -10.61 -7.62
C LEU A 29 4.66 -10.57 -6.09
N MET A 30 4.24 -9.44 -5.52
CA MET A 30 4.09 -9.32 -4.06
C MET A 30 2.97 -10.21 -3.53
N GLY A 31 1.86 -10.32 -4.27
CA GLY A 31 0.69 -11.11 -3.90
C GLY A 31 1.01 -12.59 -3.71
N THR A 32 1.86 -13.17 -4.54
CA THR A 32 2.28 -14.58 -4.38
C THR A 32 2.94 -14.84 -3.03
N MET A 33 3.79 -13.91 -2.58
CA MET A 33 4.44 -14.00 -1.26
C MET A 33 3.44 -13.82 -0.11
N ILE A 34 2.54 -12.85 -0.23
CA ILE A 34 1.52 -12.54 0.77
C ILE A 34 0.61 -13.75 0.99
N VAL A 35 0.17 -14.39 -0.10
CA VAL A 35 -0.67 -15.59 -0.05
C VAL A 35 0.08 -16.77 0.57
N ASN A 36 1.33 -17.00 0.16
CA ASN A 36 2.16 -18.09 0.71
C ASN A 36 2.40 -17.92 2.22
N LYS A 37 2.49 -16.69 2.70
CA LYS A 37 2.63 -16.40 4.14
C LYS A 37 1.29 -16.38 4.90
N LYS A 38 0.16 -16.67 4.24
CA LYS A 38 -1.18 -16.60 4.83
C LYS A 38 -1.50 -15.22 5.44
N MET A 39 -1.13 -14.16 4.73
CA MET A 39 -1.31 -12.76 5.13
C MET A 39 -2.20 -12.03 4.12
N ALA A 40 -3.33 -12.62 3.75
CA ALA A 40 -4.19 -12.12 2.66
C ALA A 40 -4.64 -10.66 2.86
N TYR A 41 -4.92 -10.26 4.08
CA TYR A 41 -5.36 -8.89 4.42
C TYR A 41 -4.24 -7.87 4.61
N PHE A 42 -2.96 -8.26 4.43
CA PHE A 42 -1.82 -7.39 4.71
C PHE A 42 -1.80 -6.13 3.82
N SER A 43 -2.09 -6.27 2.53
CA SER A 43 -2.11 -5.14 1.59
C SER A 43 -3.23 -4.15 1.93
N ASP A 44 -4.40 -4.65 2.30
CA ASP A 44 -5.54 -3.84 2.71
C ASP A 44 -5.22 -3.07 4.00
N ALA A 45 -4.65 -3.76 4.99
CA ALA A 45 -4.24 -3.15 6.24
C ALA A 45 -3.19 -2.04 6.05
N LEU A 46 -2.22 -2.22 5.13
CA LEU A 46 -1.27 -1.18 4.79
C LEU A 46 -1.94 0.03 4.13
N GLY A 47 -2.89 -0.20 3.22
CA GLY A 47 -3.67 0.88 2.60
C GLY A 47 -4.44 1.70 3.65
N HIS A 48 -5.10 1.02 4.57
CA HIS A 48 -5.81 1.67 5.67
C HIS A 48 -4.87 2.37 6.67
N SER A 49 -3.71 1.81 6.94
CA SER A 49 -2.70 2.44 7.81
C SER A 49 -2.17 3.76 7.24
N ALA A 50 -2.16 3.90 5.91
CA ALA A 50 -1.76 5.14 5.25
C ALA A 50 -2.64 6.32 5.66
N LEU A 51 -3.96 6.13 5.75
CA LEU A 51 -4.89 7.17 6.21
C LEU A 51 -4.56 7.61 7.65
N THR A 52 -4.27 6.65 8.53
CA THR A 52 -3.88 6.96 9.92
C THR A 52 -2.53 7.67 9.97
N GLY A 53 -1.60 7.29 9.10
CA GLY A 53 -0.33 7.99 8.93
C GLY A 53 -0.51 9.44 8.57
N ILE A 54 -1.43 9.76 7.66
CA ILE A 54 -1.80 11.14 7.31
C ILE A 54 -2.40 11.85 8.51
N ALA A 55 -3.35 11.21 9.20
CA ALA A 55 -4.01 11.80 10.36
C ALA A 55 -3.01 12.18 11.46
N VAL A 56 -2.08 11.28 11.76
CA VAL A 56 -0.99 11.53 12.73
C VAL A 56 -0.07 12.64 12.23
N GLY A 57 0.30 12.64 10.94
CA GLY A 57 1.13 13.68 10.35
C GLY A 57 0.51 15.07 10.44
N VAL A 58 -0.79 15.18 10.19
CA VAL A 58 -1.55 16.44 10.32
C VAL A 58 -1.53 16.96 11.76
N VAL A 59 -1.73 16.06 12.74
CA VAL A 59 -1.67 16.44 14.16
C VAL A 59 -0.27 16.85 14.59
N CYS A 60 0.77 16.17 14.08
CA CYS A 60 2.16 16.51 14.34
C CYS A 60 2.66 17.75 13.58
N GLY A 61 1.82 18.36 12.74
CA GLY A 61 2.20 19.54 11.95
C GLY A 61 3.19 19.25 10.81
N MET A 62 3.29 18.00 10.36
CA MET A 62 4.17 17.63 9.25
C MET A 62 3.67 18.22 7.94
N GLN A 63 4.56 18.90 7.21
CA GLN A 63 4.22 19.51 5.91
C GLN A 63 4.07 18.47 4.81
N ASP A 64 4.86 17.39 4.86
CA ASP A 64 4.88 16.34 3.85
C ASP A 64 3.98 15.16 4.28
N THR A 65 2.77 15.14 3.75
CA THR A 65 1.78 14.07 3.98
C THR A 65 2.28 12.70 3.52
N ASN A 66 3.02 12.66 2.40
CA ASN A 66 3.56 11.41 1.86
C ASN A 66 4.61 10.78 2.79
N LEU A 67 5.47 11.62 3.38
CA LEU A 67 6.47 11.15 4.34
C LEU A 67 5.81 10.55 5.58
N SER A 68 4.78 11.21 6.10
CA SER A 68 4.01 10.72 7.24
C SER A 68 3.34 9.36 6.95
N MET A 69 2.74 9.20 5.77
CA MET A 69 2.19 7.91 5.31
C MET A 69 3.22 6.79 5.34
N VAL A 70 4.39 7.03 4.72
CA VAL A 70 5.44 6.01 4.60
C VAL A 70 6.01 5.65 5.96
N LEU A 71 6.31 6.63 6.80
CA LEU A 71 6.82 6.39 8.17
C LEU A 71 5.84 5.58 8.99
N PHE A 72 4.56 5.94 8.96
CA PHE A 72 3.54 5.20 9.69
C PHE A 72 3.37 3.77 9.16
N ALA A 73 3.37 3.58 7.83
CA ALA A 73 3.28 2.25 7.22
C ALA A 73 4.45 1.35 7.64
N ILE A 74 5.68 1.89 7.73
CA ILE A 74 6.85 1.15 8.21
C ILE A 74 6.67 0.74 9.68
N VAL A 75 6.28 1.68 10.55
CA VAL A 75 6.03 1.40 11.97
C VAL A 75 4.93 0.36 12.12
N PHE A 76 3.85 0.50 11.36
CA PHE A 76 2.73 -0.43 11.36
C PHE A 76 3.15 -1.84 10.94
N ALA A 77 3.93 -1.97 9.86
CA ALA A 77 4.46 -3.25 9.38
C ALA A 77 5.38 -3.92 10.41
N LEU A 78 6.24 -3.14 11.09
CA LEU A 78 7.11 -3.65 12.15
C LEU A 78 6.31 -4.12 13.38
N LEU A 79 5.26 -3.40 13.76
CA LEU A 79 4.36 -3.81 14.84
C LEU A 79 3.64 -5.11 14.51
N LEU A 80 3.08 -5.23 13.29
CA LEU A 80 2.43 -6.46 12.83
C LEU A 80 3.40 -7.64 12.84
N ASN A 81 4.63 -7.45 12.38
CA ASN A 81 5.64 -8.50 12.38
C ASN A 81 5.98 -8.97 13.82
N LYS A 82 6.13 -8.04 14.75
CA LYS A 82 6.43 -8.35 16.15
C LYS A 82 5.29 -9.09 16.85
N ILE A 83 4.04 -8.70 16.60
CA ILE A 83 2.86 -9.31 17.22
C ILE A 83 2.50 -10.63 16.56
N GLY A 84 2.75 -10.78 15.25
CA GLY A 84 2.50 -12.01 14.50
C GLY A 84 3.26 -13.24 15.01
N SER A 85 4.30 -13.05 15.85
CA SER A 85 5.04 -14.12 16.50
C SER A 85 4.32 -14.70 17.74
N ALA A 86 3.20 -14.13 18.17
CA ALA A 86 2.49 -14.48 19.42
C ALA A 86 1.56 -15.72 19.33
N GLY A 87 1.63 -16.50 18.24
CA GLY A 87 0.84 -17.74 18.09
C GLY A 87 -0.64 -17.52 17.70
N ILE A 88 -1.07 -16.30 17.46
CA ILE A 88 -2.40 -15.95 16.96
C ILE A 88 -2.38 -15.98 15.43
N ALA A 89 -3.51 -16.34 14.79
CA ALA A 89 -3.62 -16.30 13.33
C ALA A 89 -3.27 -14.89 12.80
N THR A 90 -2.29 -14.82 11.91
CA THR A 90 -1.75 -13.55 11.41
C THR A 90 -2.83 -12.66 10.80
N ASP A 91 -3.77 -13.25 10.04
CA ASP A 91 -4.89 -12.51 9.43
C ASP A 91 -5.81 -11.87 10.48
N THR A 92 -6.02 -12.51 11.61
CA THR A 92 -6.83 -11.95 12.71
C THR A 92 -6.15 -10.72 13.31
N ILE A 93 -4.85 -10.80 13.56
CA ILE A 93 -4.08 -9.66 14.06
C ILE A 93 -4.14 -8.50 13.08
N ILE A 94 -3.89 -8.78 11.79
CA ILE A 94 -3.91 -7.78 10.72
C ILE A 94 -5.28 -7.09 10.66
N SER A 95 -6.37 -7.85 10.69
CA SER A 95 -7.73 -7.31 10.60
C SER A 95 -8.09 -6.42 11.78
N VAL A 96 -7.75 -6.82 13.02
CA VAL A 96 -8.00 -6.03 14.22
C VAL A 96 -7.19 -4.73 14.19
N PHE A 97 -5.90 -4.82 13.87
CA PHE A 97 -5.05 -3.63 13.81
C PHE A 97 -5.45 -2.69 12.68
N SER A 98 -5.84 -3.22 11.51
CA SER A 98 -6.35 -2.44 10.40
C SER A 98 -7.60 -1.65 10.78
N SER A 99 -8.59 -2.32 11.37
CA SER A 99 -9.84 -1.70 11.80
C SER A 99 -9.61 -0.62 12.86
N CYS A 100 -8.74 -0.90 13.83
CA CYS A 100 -8.36 0.06 14.86
C CYS A 100 -7.63 1.28 14.26
N SER A 101 -6.71 1.04 13.34
CA SER A 101 -5.99 2.09 12.62
C SER A 101 -6.95 3.01 11.87
N VAL A 102 -7.86 2.46 11.07
CA VAL A 102 -8.87 3.25 10.34
C VAL A 102 -9.73 4.08 11.29
N ALA A 103 -10.22 3.47 12.36
CA ALA A 103 -11.07 4.16 13.33
C ALA A 103 -10.36 5.37 13.96
N ILE A 104 -9.09 5.20 14.35
CA ILE A 104 -8.27 6.28 14.91
C ILE A 104 -8.02 7.35 13.86
N GLY A 105 -7.63 6.97 12.64
CA GLY A 105 -7.38 7.91 11.54
C GLY A 105 -8.60 8.76 11.22
N LEU A 106 -9.78 8.12 11.09
CA LEU A 106 -11.05 8.80 10.84
C LEU A 106 -11.44 9.75 11.99
N ALA A 107 -11.29 9.30 13.23
CA ALA A 107 -11.61 10.12 14.40
C ALA A 107 -10.75 11.41 14.45
N ILE A 108 -9.45 11.28 14.19
CA ILE A 108 -8.52 12.40 14.17
C ILE A 108 -8.86 13.38 13.03
N LEU A 109 -9.03 12.88 11.81
CA LEU A 109 -9.33 13.73 10.64
C LEU A 109 -10.70 14.39 10.74
N SER A 110 -11.70 13.71 11.30
CA SER A 110 -13.02 14.23 11.51
C SER A 110 -13.00 15.39 12.52
N LYS A 111 -12.31 15.22 13.65
CA LYS A 111 -12.18 16.27 14.67
C LYS A 111 -11.40 17.48 14.15
N GLY A 112 -10.42 17.28 13.30
CA GLY A 112 -9.61 18.35 12.68
C GLY A 112 -10.28 19.05 11.49
N GLY A 113 -11.48 18.65 11.06
CA GLY A 113 -12.17 19.20 9.88
C GLY A 113 -11.51 18.88 8.54
N ASN A 114 -10.50 18.03 8.54
CA ASN A 114 -9.69 17.70 7.35
C ASN A 114 -10.16 16.43 6.61
N PHE A 115 -11.23 15.80 7.06
CA PHE A 115 -11.72 14.55 6.51
C PHE A 115 -11.97 14.63 5.00
N SER A 116 -12.71 15.66 4.54
CA SER A 116 -13.05 15.83 3.12
C SER A 116 -11.82 15.95 2.22
N LYS A 117 -10.73 16.52 2.74
CA LYS A 117 -9.48 16.69 1.98
C LYS A 117 -8.76 15.37 1.74
N TYR A 118 -8.85 14.43 2.67
CA TYR A 118 -8.10 13.17 2.64
C TYR A 118 -8.97 11.94 2.39
N SER A 119 -10.30 12.11 2.27
CA SER A 119 -11.23 11.01 2.01
C SER A 119 -10.96 10.28 0.67
N SER A 120 -10.44 11.01 -0.33
CA SER A 120 -10.06 10.44 -1.62
C SER A 120 -8.96 9.37 -1.49
N ILE A 121 -8.11 9.47 -0.49
CA ILE A 121 -7.03 8.48 -0.25
C ILE A 121 -7.61 7.14 0.22
N LEU A 122 -8.73 7.16 0.92
CA LEU A 122 -9.41 5.95 1.39
C LEU A 122 -10.05 5.17 0.24
N VAL A 123 -10.57 5.88 -0.75
CA VAL A 123 -11.23 5.29 -1.93
C VAL A 123 -10.21 5.02 -3.05
N GLY A 124 -9.16 5.83 -3.11
CA GLY A 124 -8.19 5.87 -4.20
C GLY A 124 -8.68 6.74 -5.37
N ASP A 125 -7.75 7.32 -6.09
CA ASP A 125 -8.03 8.11 -7.29
C ASP A 125 -6.96 7.86 -8.35
N VAL A 126 -7.23 6.89 -9.22
CA VAL A 126 -6.32 6.51 -10.32
C VAL A 126 -6.28 7.58 -11.41
N LEU A 127 -7.32 8.41 -11.51
CA LEU A 127 -7.44 9.39 -12.59
C LEU A 127 -6.62 10.66 -12.33
N SER A 128 -6.26 10.94 -11.08
CA SER A 128 -5.47 12.12 -10.71
C SER A 128 -3.96 11.91 -10.84
N ILE A 129 -3.51 10.74 -11.31
CA ILE A 129 -2.09 10.39 -11.40
C ILE A 129 -1.32 11.34 -12.33
N THR A 130 -0.30 11.98 -11.78
CA THR A 130 0.61 12.89 -12.48
C THR A 130 1.78 12.13 -13.12
N ARG A 131 2.43 12.75 -14.11
CA ARG A 131 3.64 12.18 -14.74
C ARG A 131 4.78 11.98 -13.75
N ARG A 132 4.88 12.82 -12.72
CA ARG A 132 5.89 12.68 -11.66
C ARG A 132 5.68 11.44 -10.83
N GLU A 133 4.43 11.13 -10.51
CA GLU A 133 4.06 9.92 -9.76
C GLU A 133 4.31 8.66 -10.58
N ILE A 134 4.09 8.70 -11.90
CA ILE A 134 4.47 7.59 -12.79
C ILE A 134 5.97 7.31 -12.74
N PHE A 135 6.80 8.36 -12.71
CA PHE A 135 8.25 8.20 -12.60
C PHE A 135 8.65 7.51 -11.29
N TYR A 136 8.03 7.90 -10.17
CA TYR A 136 8.24 7.21 -8.88
C TYR A 136 7.75 5.76 -8.92
N LEU A 137 6.62 5.48 -9.56
CA LEU A 137 6.11 4.13 -9.74
C LEU A 137 7.09 3.25 -10.54
N VAL A 138 7.64 3.76 -11.63
CA VAL A 138 8.65 3.05 -12.43
C VAL A 138 9.90 2.77 -11.60
N ALA A 139 10.38 3.76 -10.83
CA ALA A 139 11.54 3.57 -9.96
C ALA A 139 11.29 2.46 -8.91
N ILE A 140 10.14 2.51 -8.25
CA ILE A 140 9.74 1.47 -7.28
C ILE A 140 9.62 0.10 -7.96
N PHE A 141 9.04 0.03 -9.15
CA PHE A 141 8.91 -1.21 -9.91
C PHE A 141 10.27 -1.83 -10.23
N VAL A 142 11.22 -1.04 -10.73
CA VAL A 142 12.58 -1.50 -11.03
C VAL A 142 13.29 -1.99 -9.76
N VAL A 143 13.24 -1.22 -8.69
CA VAL A 143 13.84 -1.60 -7.39
C VAL A 143 13.23 -2.91 -6.89
N THR A 144 11.92 -3.06 -6.98
CA THR A 144 11.21 -4.27 -6.52
C THR A 144 11.62 -5.48 -7.37
N ILE A 145 11.72 -5.35 -8.69
CA ILE A 145 12.16 -6.45 -9.56
C ILE A 145 13.61 -6.83 -9.27
N VAL A 146 14.51 -5.86 -9.14
CA VAL A 146 15.91 -6.13 -8.80
C VAL A 146 16.01 -6.87 -7.47
N PHE A 147 15.30 -6.36 -6.44
CA PHE A 147 15.24 -7.03 -5.14
C PHE A 147 14.67 -8.46 -5.25
N TRP A 148 13.61 -8.64 -6.02
CA TRP A 148 13.01 -9.96 -6.24
C TRP A 148 13.99 -10.93 -6.89
N VAL A 149 14.66 -10.52 -7.96
CA VAL A 149 15.64 -11.38 -8.66
C VAL A 149 16.81 -11.75 -7.76
N LEU A 150 17.34 -10.77 -7.01
CA LEU A 150 18.49 -11.01 -6.11
C LEU A 150 18.12 -11.90 -4.92
N CYS A 151 16.93 -11.71 -4.36
CA CYS A 151 16.48 -12.42 -3.17
C CYS A 151 15.60 -13.63 -3.48
N PHE A 152 15.38 -13.98 -4.74
CA PHE A 152 14.42 -15.01 -5.17
C PHE A 152 14.62 -16.35 -4.44
N ASN A 153 15.84 -16.85 -4.41
CA ASN A 153 16.16 -18.11 -3.76
C ASN A 153 15.93 -18.06 -2.25
N TRP A 154 16.31 -16.96 -1.61
CA TRP A 154 16.13 -16.78 -0.18
C TRP A 154 14.65 -16.60 0.20
N LEU A 155 13.90 -15.84 -0.60
CA LEU A 155 12.47 -15.63 -0.42
C LEU A 155 11.69 -16.96 -0.56
N ASN A 156 12.01 -17.76 -1.57
CA ASN A 156 11.40 -19.07 -1.75
C ASN A 156 11.76 -20.04 -0.62
N ALA A 157 13.02 -20.06 -0.18
CA ALA A 157 13.45 -20.88 0.95
C ALA A 157 12.65 -20.53 2.22
N VAL A 158 12.48 -19.24 2.53
CA VAL A 158 11.68 -18.76 3.68
C VAL A 158 10.19 -19.10 3.54
N CYS A 159 9.66 -19.18 2.31
CA CYS A 159 8.25 -19.55 2.08
C CYS A 159 8.01 -21.06 2.21
N ILE A 160 8.95 -21.89 1.75
CA ILE A 160 8.80 -23.35 1.69
C ILE A 160 9.23 -24.01 3.02
N HIS A 161 10.29 -23.51 3.64
CA HIS A 161 10.89 -24.10 4.83
C HIS A 161 10.55 -23.38 6.13
N ARG A 162 9.27 -23.13 6.38
CA ARG A 162 8.82 -22.66 7.70
C ARG A 162 9.09 -23.66 8.83
N ALA A 163 9.46 -24.89 8.48
CA ALA A 163 9.83 -25.97 9.42
C ALA A 163 11.34 -26.03 9.75
N LEU A 164 12.18 -25.21 9.10
CA LEU A 164 13.64 -25.24 9.26
C LEU A 164 14.21 -23.89 9.74
N ALA A 165 13.39 -22.90 10.02
CA ALA A 165 13.72 -21.66 10.70
C ALA A 165 13.21 -21.71 12.14
#